data_923a5763674fe606ea62ef672a2cdb9d
#
_entry.id   923a5763674fe606ea62ef672a2cdb9d
#
_cell.length_a   1.000
_cell.length_b   1.000
_cell.length_c   1.000
_cell.angle_alpha   90.00
_cell.angle_beta   90.00
_cell.angle_gamma   90.00
#
_symmetry.space_group_name_H-M   'P 1'
#
loop_
_entity.id
_entity.type
_entity.pdbx_description
1 polymer ?
#
loop_
_entity_poly.entity_id
_entity_poly.type
_entity_poly.pdbx_seq_one_letter_code
_entity_poly.pdbx_strand_id
1 'polypeptide(L)'
;MTADKADLSDGVLKKLKWIAKLSNETYPGGLPGDVEGLRTLLNRIVLDVRAACALLGPGRASDKSDLSDRSGQKKREKPDLIPTHGGYRNLRSFQTSQIVYDGTVIFCDRFVSKGSRTHDQMVQAARSGRQNIAEGSMASATSKKTELKLTNVAKASLEELLLDFEDFLRQRKLPQWNKNSPEALAVRKRYRSFPAELFGQSDLSDRSDASDRPELLDPYGIGDATPEVAANTLLCLVNQAIYLLKRQIEKLERDFVEEGGFTEKLYRARTQRRRRQ
;
A
#
# COMPACT_ATOMS: atom_id res chain seq x y z
N MET A 1 7.07 15.75 37.31
CA MET A 1 6.21 14.83 36.55
C MET A 1 7.14 13.85 35.85
N THR A 2 7.28 12.65 36.39
CA THR A 2 8.17 11.59 35.92
C THR A 2 7.44 10.80 34.85
N ALA A 3 7.95 10.84 33.61
CA ALA A 3 7.46 10.00 32.54
C ALA A 3 7.77 8.53 32.86
N ASP A 4 6.74 7.70 32.82
CA ASP A 4 6.83 6.25 32.94
C ASP A 4 7.82 5.72 31.89
N LYS A 5 8.92 5.13 32.36
CA LYS A 5 9.80 4.31 31.54
C LYS A 5 9.01 3.05 31.21
N ALA A 6 8.50 2.99 29.99
CA ALA A 6 7.92 1.78 29.45
C ALA A 6 8.92 0.62 29.68
N ASP A 7 8.43 -0.44 30.27
CA ASP A 7 9.14 -1.65 30.60
C ASP A 7 9.54 -2.37 29.30
N LEU A 8 10.70 -1.98 28.73
CA LEU A 8 11.29 -2.63 27.59
C LEU A 8 11.72 -4.03 28.01
N SER A 9 11.09 -5.05 27.46
CA SER A 9 11.40 -6.44 27.77
C SER A 9 12.92 -6.68 27.69
N ASP A 10 13.47 -7.44 28.63
CA ASP A 10 14.91 -7.79 28.75
C ASP A 10 15.53 -8.23 27.41
N GLY A 11 14.74 -8.85 26.53
CA GLY A 11 15.13 -9.26 25.19
C GLY A 11 15.42 -8.10 24.24
N VAL A 12 14.64 -7.02 24.31
CA VAL A 12 14.85 -5.80 23.49
C VAL A 12 16.11 -5.08 23.93
N LEU A 13 16.31 -4.96 25.24
CA LEU A 13 17.49 -4.30 25.81
C LEU A 13 18.79 -5.06 25.43
N LYS A 14 18.79 -6.40 25.49
CA LYS A 14 19.91 -7.23 25.04
C LYS A 14 20.24 -7.04 23.56
N LYS A 15 19.21 -6.93 22.71
CA LYS A 15 19.39 -6.72 21.26
C LYS A 15 19.90 -5.33 20.94
N LEU A 16 19.41 -4.29 21.62
CA LEU A 16 19.92 -2.92 21.46
C LEU A 16 21.38 -2.83 21.90
N LYS A 17 21.77 -3.48 23.00
CA LYS A 17 23.16 -3.59 23.45
C LYS A 17 24.03 -4.34 22.45
N TRP A 18 23.50 -5.39 21.82
CA TRP A 18 24.21 -6.15 20.78
C TRP A 18 24.42 -5.33 19.52
N ILE A 19 23.42 -4.57 19.05
CA ILE A 19 23.53 -3.65 17.92
C ILE A 19 24.56 -2.54 18.19
N ALA A 20 24.54 -1.97 19.38
CA ALA A 20 25.52 -0.96 19.80
C ALA A 20 26.96 -1.53 19.83
N LYS A 21 27.11 -2.77 20.29
CA LYS A 21 28.41 -3.48 20.31
C LYS A 21 28.92 -3.77 18.90
N LEU A 22 28.04 -4.25 18.00
CA LEU A 22 28.37 -4.49 16.58
C LEU A 22 28.79 -3.19 15.86
N SER A 23 28.11 -2.08 16.12
CA SER A 23 28.47 -0.77 15.59
C SER A 23 29.88 -0.35 16.00
N ASN A 24 30.28 -0.55 17.28
CA ASN A 24 31.60 -0.24 17.79
C ASN A 24 32.68 -1.23 17.34
N GLU A 25 32.34 -2.52 17.18
CA GLU A 25 33.30 -3.54 16.71
C GLU A 25 33.57 -3.44 15.20
N THR A 26 32.56 -3.02 14.41
CA THR A 26 32.69 -2.92 12.95
C THR A 26 33.39 -1.64 12.50
N TYR A 27 33.37 -0.59 13.32
CA TYR A 27 34.02 0.71 13.03
C TYR A 27 34.75 1.28 14.24
N PRO A 28 35.80 0.63 14.68
CA PRO A 28 36.61 1.12 15.81
C PRO A 28 37.35 2.45 15.52
N GLY A 29 37.34 2.91 14.28
CA GLY A 29 37.95 4.16 13.81
C GLY A 29 37.01 5.30 13.49
N GLY A 30 35.70 5.19 13.79
CA GLY A 30 34.68 6.21 13.45
C GLY A 30 33.85 5.90 12.20
N LEU A 31 32.95 6.82 11.86
CA LEU A 31 32.11 6.70 10.68
C LEU A 31 32.95 6.81 9.39
N PRO A 32 32.61 6.04 8.32
CA PRO A 32 33.25 6.19 7.01
C PRO A 32 33.18 7.64 6.53
N GLY A 33 34.30 8.18 6.04
CA GLY A 33 34.38 9.55 5.56
C GLY A 33 33.82 9.75 4.14
N ASP A 34 33.43 8.66 3.46
CA ASP A 34 32.87 8.67 2.10
C ASP A 34 31.38 8.31 2.09
N VAL A 35 30.68 8.84 1.11
CA VAL A 35 29.22 8.66 0.96
C VAL A 35 28.83 7.20 0.74
N GLU A 36 29.67 6.43 0.04
CA GLU A 36 29.39 5.02 -0.27
C GLU A 36 29.55 4.13 0.98
N GLY A 37 30.55 4.38 1.80
CA GLY A 37 30.75 3.72 3.09
C GLY A 37 29.60 4.01 4.06
N LEU A 38 29.14 5.26 4.14
CA LEU A 38 27.99 5.66 4.95
C LEU A 38 26.69 4.98 4.47
N ARG A 39 26.49 4.88 3.15
CA ARG A 39 25.35 4.19 2.54
C ARG A 39 25.35 2.70 2.85
N THR A 40 26.52 2.07 2.79
CA THR A 40 26.69 0.64 3.11
C THR A 40 26.42 0.37 4.58
N LEU A 41 26.90 1.23 5.47
CA LEU A 41 26.65 1.17 6.91
C LEU A 41 25.17 1.31 7.24
N LEU A 42 24.49 2.31 6.67
CA LEU A 42 23.06 2.54 6.85
C LEU A 42 22.23 1.34 6.37
N ASN A 43 22.53 0.78 5.22
CA ASN A 43 21.86 -0.42 4.71
C ASN A 43 22.04 -1.62 5.64
N ARG A 44 23.23 -1.79 6.22
CA ARG A 44 23.50 -2.86 7.17
C ARG A 44 22.74 -2.68 8.48
N ILE A 45 22.73 -1.47 9.05
CA ILE A 45 21.95 -1.14 10.25
C ILE A 45 20.45 -1.40 10.01
N VAL A 46 19.92 -1.00 8.86
CA VAL A 46 18.51 -1.24 8.50
C VAL A 46 18.19 -2.74 8.41
N LEU A 47 19.10 -3.54 7.85
CA LEU A 47 18.93 -4.99 7.78
C LEU A 47 18.95 -5.64 9.16
N ASP A 48 19.87 -5.22 10.04
CA ASP A 48 20.00 -5.76 11.39
C ASP A 48 18.82 -5.36 12.28
N VAL A 49 18.29 -4.14 12.15
CA VAL A 49 17.07 -3.69 12.83
C VAL A 49 15.86 -4.49 12.34
N ARG A 50 15.73 -4.74 11.03
CA ARG A 50 14.65 -5.57 10.46
C ARG A 50 14.71 -7.01 10.96
N ALA A 51 15.88 -7.61 11.01
CA ALA A 51 16.08 -8.95 11.56
C ALA A 51 15.71 -9.01 13.05
N ALA A 52 16.06 -7.98 13.81
CA ALA A 52 15.70 -7.85 15.22
C ALA A 52 14.16 -7.69 15.42
N CYS A 53 13.50 -6.90 14.57
CA CYS A 53 12.04 -6.73 14.61
C CYS A 53 11.29 -8.01 14.20
N ALA A 54 11.79 -8.76 13.22
CA ALA A 54 11.20 -10.04 12.81
C ALA A 54 11.25 -11.11 13.90
N LEU A 55 12.26 -11.06 14.77
CA LEU A 55 12.40 -11.95 15.92
C LEU A 55 11.49 -11.56 17.10
N LEU A 56 10.97 -10.32 17.12
CA LEU A 56 10.09 -9.86 18.20
C LEU A 56 8.64 -10.34 18.04
N GLY A 57 8.24 -10.84 16.87
CA GLY A 57 6.88 -11.31 16.58
C GLY A 57 5.81 -10.25 16.87
N PRO A 58 4.59 -10.34 16.34
CA PRO A 58 3.51 -9.49 16.79
C PRO A 58 3.24 -9.78 18.27
N GLY A 59 3.45 -8.79 19.13
CA GLY A 59 3.20 -8.90 20.56
C GLY A 59 1.79 -9.40 20.82
N ARG A 60 1.66 -10.57 21.42
CA ARG A 60 0.39 -11.02 22.00
C ARG A 60 0.05 -10.03 23.10
N ALA A 61 -0.94 -9.19 22.84
CA ALA A 61 -1.63 -8.50 23.91
C ALA A 61 -2.24 -9.56 24.82
N SER A 62 -1.67 -9.74 26.01
CA SER A 62 -2.23 -10.57 27.06
C SER A 62 -3.31 -9.73 27.75
N ASP A 63 -4.55 -9.83 27.29
CA ASP A 63 -5.69 -9.49 28.11
C ASP A 63 -5.86 -10.58 29.19
N LYS A 64 -5.36 -10.26 30.36
CA LYS A 64 -5.80 -10.89 31.59
C LYS A 64 -6.92 -10.03 32.19
N SER A 65 -8.14 -10.40 31.94
CA SER A 65 -9.25 -10.06 32.82
C SER A 65 -10.14 -11.27 33.01
N ASP A 66 -9.98 -11.87 34.19
CA ASP A 66 -10.95 -12.43 35.11
C ASP A 66 -11.94 -13.50 34.67
N LEU A 67 -11.67 -14.63 35.31
CA LEU A 67 -12.56 -15.65 35.81
C LEU A 67 -13.96 -15.14 36.21
N SER A 68 -14.95 -15.63 35.52
CA SER A 68 -16.16 -16.28 36.02
C SER A 68 -17.25 -16.22 34.96
N ASP A 69 -17.59 -17.28 34.32
CA ASP A 69 -18.85 -17.99 34.45
C ASP A 69 -18.93 -19.18 33.48
N ARG A 70 -19.00 -20.35 34.05
CA ARG A 70 -19.34 -21.59 33.34
C ARG A 70 -20.85 -21.60 33.13
N SER A 71 -21.33 -21.16 31.98
CA SER A 71 -22.60 -21.66 31.46
C SER A 71 -22.45 -21.79 29.95
N GLY A 72 -22.34 -23.05 29.51
CA GLY A 72 -22.22 -23.40 28.10
C GLY A 72 -23.48 -23.13 27.31
N GLN A 73 -23.57 -21.92 26.79
CA GLN A 73 -24.41 -21.64 25.67
C GLN A 73 -23.52 -21.09 24.55
N LYS A 74 -23.23 -21.94 23.55
CA LYS A 74 -22.73 -21.47 22.26
C LYS A 74 -23.71 -20.42 21.74
N LYS A 75 -23.42 -19.13 21.96
CA LYS A 75 -24.07 -18.03 21.28
C LYS A 75 -23.88 -18.30 19.79
N ARG A 76 -24.96 -18.70 19.11
CA ARG A 76 -25.01 -18.73 17.64
C ARG A 76 -24.80 -17.29 17.19
N GLU A 77 -23.60 -16.95 16.77
CA GLU A 77 -23.31 -15.66 16.13
C GLU A 77 -24.30 -15.51 14.98
N LYS A 78 -25.15 -14.50 15.08
CA LYS A 78 -26.01 -14.10 13.97
C LYS A 78 -25.05 -13.64 12.88
N PRO A 79 -25.11 -14.19 11.66
CA PRO A 79 -24.27 -13.69 10.58
C PRO A 79 -24.57 -12.20 10.41
N ASP A 80 -23.55 -11.36 10.52
CA ASP A 80 -23.67 -9.94 10.28
C ASP A 80 -24.20 -9.73 8.87
N LEU A 81 -25.34 -9.06 8.75
CA LEU A 81 -25.98 -8.78 7.47
C LEU A 81 -25.09 -7.91 6.57
N ILE A 82 -24.28 -7.05 7.22
CA ILE A 82 -23.31 -6.18 6.58
C ILE A 82 -21.93 -6.63 7.10
N PRO A 83 -21.10 -7.28 6.26
CA PRO A 83 -19.75 -7.66 6.66
C PRO A 83 -18.89 -6.41 6.88
N THR A 84 -17.82 -6.55 7.68
CA THR A 84 -16.80 -5.52 7.82
C THR A 84 -16.28 -5.10 6.44
N HIS A 85 -16.23 -3.79 6.18
CA HIS A 85 -15.88 -3.21 4.90
C HIS A 85 -14.84 -2.10 5.06
N GLY A 86 -14.24 -1.65 3.95
CA GLY A 86 -13.32 -0.52 3.95
C GLY A 86 -11.85 -0.87 4.16
N GLY A 87 -11.45 -2.14 4.14
CA GLY A 87 -10.05 -2.58 4.25
C GLY A 87 -9.18 -2.28 3.02
N TYR A 88 -9.49 -1.25 2.22
CA TYR A 88 -8.80 -0.93 0.97
C TYR A 88 -7.30 -0.66 1.15
N ARG A 89 -6.86 -0.15 2.31
CA ARG A 89 -5.44 0.08 2.61
C ARG A 89 -4.60 -1.19 2.54
N ASN A 90 -5.21 -2.35 2.78
CA ASN A 90 -4.58 -3.66 2.69
C ASN A 90 -4.59 -4.25 1.27
N LEU A 91 -5.31 -3.61 0.33
CA LEU A 91 -5.34 -4.07 -1.06
C LEU A 91 -4.03 -3.69 -1.76
N ARG A 92 -3.36 -4.68 -2.32
CA ARG A 92 -2.12 -4.45 -3.11
C ARG A 92 -2.37 -3.52 -4.31
N SER A 93 -3.55 -3.57 -4.91
CA SER A 93 -3.95 -2.65 -5.98
C SER A 93 -3.98 -1.20 -5.49
N PHE A 94 -4.53 -0.94 -4.30
CA PHE A 94 -4.54 0.39 -3.70
C PHE A 94 -3.11 0.88 -3.36
N GLN A 95 -2.33 0.04 -2.69
CA GLN A 95 -0.95 0.36 -2.31
C GLN A 95 -0.09 0.72 -3.52
N THR A 96 -0.22 -0.06 -4.60
CA THR A 96 0.50 0.22 -5.86
C THR A 96 0.03 1.52 -6.48
N SER A 97 -1.28 1.76 -6.51
CA SER A 97 -1.84 3.01 -7.05
C SER A 97 -1.48 4.24 -6.21
N GLN A 98 -1.23 4.08 -4.90
CA GLN A 98 -0.69 5.15 -4.06
C GLN A 98 0.72 5.54 -4.51
N ILE A 99 1.62 4.55 -4.69
CA ILE A 99 2.99 4.81 -5.19
C ILE A 99 2.94 5.44 -6.59
N VAL A 100 2.05 4.97 -7.46
CA VAL A 100 1.86 5.54 -8.80
C VAL A 100 1.42 7.00 -8.71
N TYR A 101 0.45 7.32 -7.84
CA TYR A 101 -0.03 8.69 -7.66
C TYR A 101 1.08 9.61 -7.17
N ASP A 102 1.77 9.24 -6.10
CA ASP A 102 2.84 10.07 -5.51
C ASP A 102 3.99 10.26 -6.52
N GLY A 103 4.42 9.18 -7.17
CA GLY A 103 5.44 9.23 -8.23
C GLY A 103 5.00 10.06 -9.44
N THR A 104 3.71 10.04 -9.82
CA THR A 104 3.18 10.86 -10.91
C THR A 104 3.21 12.34 -10.57
N VAL A 105 2.88 12.72 -9.33
CA VAL A 105 2.98 14.10 -8.86
C VAL A 105 4.42 14.59 -8.94
N ILE A 106 5.39 13.82 -8.40
CA ILE A 106 6.82 14.13 -8.46
C ILE A 106 7.29 14.26 -9.91
N PHE A 107 6.87 13.33 -10.76
CA PHE A 107 7.22 13.33 -12.18
C PHE A 107 6.69 14.57 -12.92
N CYS A 108 5.43 14.88 -12.73
CA CYS A 108 4.78 16.02 -13.37
C CYS A 108 5.40 17.35 -12.93
N ASP A 109 5.67 17.52 -11.63
CA ASP A 109 6.31 18.71 -11.09
C ASP A 109 7.72 18.96 -11.66
N ARG A 110 8.43 17.89 -12.05
CA ARG A 110 9.80 17.96 -12.58
C ARG A 110 9.86 18.09 -14.10
N PHE A 111 9.01 17.37 -14.82
CA PHE A 111 9.21 17.13 -16.26
C PHE A 111 8.07 17.60 -17.14
N VAL A 112 6.94 18.00 -16.57
CA VAL A 112 5.79 18.52 -17.30
C VAL A 112 5.54 19.98 -16.89
N SER A 113 5.32 20.86 -17.86
CA SER A 113 5.04 22.26 -17.55
C SER A 113 3.79 22.39 -16.67
N LYS A 114 3.88 23.13 -15.56
CA LYS A 114 2.77 23.37 -14.63
C LYS A 114 1.57 24.07 -15.27
N GLY A 115 1.78 24.83 -16.35
CA GLY A 115 0.71 25.44 -17.13
C GLY A 115 0.12 24.54 -18.22
N SER A 116 0.63 23.32 -18.35
CA SER A 116 0.14 22.35 -19.33
C SER A 116 -1.08 21.60 -18.80
N ARG A 117 -2.12 21.50 -19.62
CA ARG A 117 -3.28 20.66 -19.32
C ARG A 117 -2.89 19.18 -19.07
N THR A 118 -1.84 18.70 -19.74
CA THR A 118 -1.33 17.34 -19.55
C THR A 118 -0.86 17.11 -18.11
N HIS A 119 -0.23 18.11 -17.46
CA HIS A 119 0.15 18.01 -16.05
C HIS A 119 -1.05 17.66 -15.17
N ASP A 120 -2.13 18.41 -15.28
CA ASP A 120 -3.33 18.21 -14.47
C ASP A 120 -4.05 16.90 -14.81
N GLN A 121 -4.08 16.54 -16.10
CA GLN A 121 -4.70 15.30 -16.56
C GLN A 121 -3.97 14.05 -16.02
N MET A 122 -2.65 14.02 -16.10
CA MET A 122 -1.85 12.91 -15.55
C MET A 122 -2.05 12.76 -14.03
N VAL A 123 -1.96 13.85 -13.28
CA VAL A 123 -2.18 13.84 -11.83
C VAL A 123 -3.62 13.40 -11.50
N GLN A 124 -4.60 13.90 -12.26
CA GLN A 124 -6.01 13.54 -12.06
C GLN A 124 -6.28 12.06 -12.40
N ALA A 125 -5.68 11.53 -13.47
CA ALA A 125 -5.81 10.11 -13.83
C ALA A 125 -5.22 9.20 -12.73
N ALA A 126 -4.04 9.53 -12.24
CA ALA A 126 -3.43 8.80 -11.13
C ALA A 126 -4.28 8.86 -9.85
N ARG A 127 -4.79 10.06 -9.51
CA ARG A 127 -5.68 10.28 -8.36
C ARG A 127 -6.99 9.50 -8.50
N SER A 128 -7.63 9.56 -9.67
CA SER A 128 -8.87 8.87 -9.97
C SER A 128 -8.70 7.35 -9.85
N GLY A 129 -7.60 6.80 -10.40
CA GLY A 129 -7.27 5.39 -10.28
C GLY A 129 -7.24 4.93 -8.82
N ARG A 130 -6.49 5.65 -7.97
CA ARG A 130 -6.40 5.33 -6.53
C ARG A 130 -7.73 5.47 -5.79
N GLN A 131 -8.45 6.59 -5.99
CA GLN A 131 -9.68 6.87 -5.25
C GLN A 131 -10.80 5.89 -5.58
N ASN A 132 -10.99 5.53 -6.84
CA ASN A 132 -12.02 4.57 -7.22
C ASN A 132 -11.79 3.17 -6.63
N ILE A 133 -10.54 2.78 -6.34
CA ILE A 133 -10.25 1.54 -5.59
C ILE A 133 -10.78 1.66 -4.14
N ALA A 134 -10.51 2.77 -3.47
CA ALA A 134 -10.97 3.00 -2.11
C ALA A 134 -12.49 3.05 -2.01
N GLU A 135 -13.14 3.82 -2.87
CA GLU A 135 -14.60 3.96 -2.93
C GLU A 135 -15.29 2.63 -3.26
N GLY A 136 -14.74 1.85 -4.22
CA GLY A 136 -15.22 0.51 -4.54
C GLY A 136 -15.16 -0.42 -3.34
N SER A 137 -14.05 -0.43 -2.63
CA SER A 137 -13.89 -1.23 -1.41
C SER A 137 -14.86 -0.80 -0.29
N MET A 138 -15.11 0.49 -0.13
CA MET A 138 -16.11 0.98 0.84
C MET A 138 -17.54 0.59 0.45
N ALA A 139 -17.85 0.58 -0.84
CA ALA A 139 -19.16 0.17 -1.35
C ALA A 139 -19.40 -1.35 -1.30
N SER A 140 -18.35 -2.15 -1.10
CA SER A 140 -18.36 -3.62 -1.22
C SER A 140 -19.39 -4.31 -0.31
N ALA A 141 -19.66 -3.75 0.88
CA ALA A 141 -20.60 -4.30 1.85
C ALA A 141 -22.06 -4.22 1.40
N THR A 142 -22.40 -3.18 0.66
CA THR A 142 -23.79 -2.88 0.28
C THR A 142 -24.09 -3.10 -1.20
N SER A 143 -23.06 -3.02 -2.06
CA SER A 143 -23.24 -3.16 -3.51
C SER A 143 -22.01 -3.74 -4.21
N LYS A 144 -22.00 -5.04 -4.43
CA LYS A 144 -20.99 -5.72 -5.25
C LYS A 144 -20.93 -5.17 -6.68
N LYS A 145 -22.08 -4.78 -7.24
CA LYS A 145 -22.15 -4.16 -8.57
C LYS A 145 -21.43 -2.82 -8.61
N THR A 146 -21.55 -2.00 -7.55
CA THR A 146 -20.85 -0.71 -7.46
C THR A 146 -19.35 -0.92 -7.27
N GLU A 147 -18.93 -1.86 -6.41
CA GLU A 147 -17.53 -2.24 -6.24
C GLU A 147 -16.91 -2.64 -7.59
N LEU A 148 -17.54 -3.53 -8.34
CA LEU A 148 -17.07 -3.95 -9.65
C LEU A 148 -16.98 -2.78 -10.64
N LYS A 149 -17.99 -1.90 -10.68
CA LYS A 149 -18.02 -0.72 -11.55
C LYS A 149 -16.85 0.22 -11.23
N LEU A 150 -16.65 0.57 -9.96
CA LEU A 150 -15.62 1.50 -9.53
C LEU A 150 -14.20 0.92 -9.74
N THR A 151 -14.03 -0.38 -9.53
CA THR A 151 -12.76 -1.05 -9.83
C THR A 151 -12.43 -1.01 -11.33
N ASN A 152 -13.44 -1.13 -12.21
CA ASN A 152 -13.25 -0.95 -13.65
C ASN A 152 -12.93 0.51 -14.01
N VAL A 153 -13.54 1.50 -13.37
CA VAL A 153 -13.22 2.92 -13.57
C VAL A 153 -11.79 3.21 -13.12
N ALA A 154 -11.36 2.65 -11.98
CA ALA A 154 -9.98 2.76 -11.52
C ALA A 154 -8.97 2.22 -12.56
N LYS A 155 -9.28 1.05 -13.14
CA LYS A 155 -8.45 0.45 -14.18
C LYS A 155 -8.39 1.34 -15.43
N ALA A 156 -9.52 1.89 -15.90
CA ALA A 156 -9.57 2.76 -17.06
C ALA A 156 -8.75 4.04 -16.84
N SER A 157 -8.84 4.65 -15.66
CA SER A 157 -8.04 5.85 -15.31
C SER A 157 -6.53 5.57 -15.31
N LEU A 158 -6.11 4.38 -14.88
CA LEU A 158 -4.69 4.00 -14.95
C LEU A 158 -4.24 3.63 -16.36
N GLU A 159 -5.12 3.12 -17.22
CA GLU A 159 -4.83 2.91 -18.64
C GLU A 159 -4.66 4.24 -19.39
N GLU A 160 -5.45 5.26 -19.07
CA GLU A 160 -5.25 6.63 -19.55
C GLU A 160 -3.87 7.16 -19.15
N LEU A 161 -3.52 7.05 -17.87
CA LEU A 161 -2.21 7.46 -17.36
C LEU A 161 -1.04 6.70 -18.04
N LEU A 162 -1.23 5.41 -18.36
CA LEU A 162 -0.24 4.63 -19.09
C LEU A 162 0.07 5.26 -20.44
N LEU A 163 -0.97 5.62 -21.19
CA LEU A 163 -0.83 6.27 -22.49
C LEU A 163 -0.12 7.63 -22.39
N ASP A 164 -0.39 8.40 -21.36
CA ASP A 164 0.29 9.69 -21.12
C ASP A 164 1.80 9.51 -20.91
N PHE A 165 2.24 8.47 -20.18
CA PHE A 165 3.67 8.17 -20.03
C PHE A 165 4.30 7.67 -21.33
N GLU A 166 3.61 6.84 -22.11
CA GLU A 166 4.06 6.40 -23.42
C GLU A 166 4.22 7.57 -24.39
N ASP A 167 3.24 8.49 -24.39
CA ASP A 167 3.28 9.69 -25.18
C ASP A 167 4.41 10.65 -24.76
N PHE A 168 4.66 10.76 -23.46
CA PHE A 168 5.79 11.54 -22.94
C PHE A 168 7.13 11.05 -23.51
N LEU A 169 7.37 9.73 -23.45
CA LEU A 169 8.59 9.12 -23.99
C LEU A 169 8.68 9.31 -25.51
N ARG A 170 7.60 9.00 -26.23
CA ARG A 170 7.53 9.12 -27.68
C ARG A 170 7.79 10.53 -28.18
N GLN A 171 7.14 11.54 -27.59
CA GLN A 171 7.28 12.95 -27.99
C GLN A 171 8.68 13.50 -27.74
N ARG A 172 9.38 12.99 -26.72
CA ARG A 172 10.76 13.38 -26.40
C ARG A 172 11.82 12.49 -27.03
N LYS A 173 11.40 11.51 -27.85
CA LYS A 173 12.29 10.53 -28.48
C LYS A 173 13.14 9.76 -27.46
N LEU A 174 12.59 9.52 -26.27
CA LEU A 174 13.21 8.73 -25.23
C LEU A 174 12.85 7.25 -25.42
N PRO A 175 13.78 6.31 -25.19
CA PRO A 175 13.49 4.88 -25.35
C PRO A 175 12.51 4.38 -24.30
N GLN A 176 11.53 3.59 -24.75
CA GLN A 176 10.66 2.83 -23.86
C GLN A 176 11.30 1.48 -23.57
N TRP A 177 11.38 1.11 -22.29
CA TRP A 177 11.96 -0.17 -21.90
C TRP A 177 11.12 -1.35 -22.34
N ASN A 178 11.80 -2.37 -22.87
CA ASN A 178 11.14 -3.64 -23.11
C ASN A 178 10.76 -4.28 -21.76
N LYS A 179 9.61 -4.98 -21.74
CA LYS A 179 9.13 -5.68 -20.53
C LYS A 179 10.14 -6.65 -19.90
N ASN A 180 11.09 -7.16 -20.69
CA ASN A 180 12.12 -8.10 -20.25
C ASN A 180 13.50 -7.44 -20.12
N SER A 181 13.61 -6.11 -20.24
CA SER A 181 14.87 -5.42 -20.03
C SER A 181 15.33 -5.55 -18.57
N PRO A 182 16.65 -5.49 -18.30
CA PRO A 182 17.19 -5.56 -16.94
C PRO A 182 16.59 -4.52 -16.01
N GLU A 183 16.36 -3.30 -16.51
CA GLU A 183 15.79 -2.18 -15.76
C GLU A 183 14.34 -2.47 -15.36
N ALA A 184 13.51 -2.90 -16.30
CA ALA A 184 12.12 -3.25 -16.04
C ALA A 184 12.00 -4.46 -15.08
N LEU A 185 12.94 -5.40 -15.17
CA LEU A 185 13.03 -6.53 -14.24
C LEU A 185 13.45 -6.08 -12.84
N ALA A 186 14.36 -5.11 -12.72
CA ALA A 186 14.79 -4.53 -11.45
C ALA A 186 13.64 -3.83 -10.72
N VAL A 187 12.83 -3.02 -11.43
CA VAL A 187 11.62 -2.39 -10.86
C VAL A 187 10.66 -3.44 -10.33
N ARG A 188 10.39 -4.51 -11.10
CA ARG A 188 9.48 -5.59 -10.69
C ARG A 188 10.04 -6.41 -9.52
N LYS A 189 11.35 -6.62 -9.45
CA LYS A 189 12.00 -7.28 -8.32
C LYS A 189 11.85 -6.43 -7.06
N ARG A 190 12.12 -5.12 -7.15
CA ARG A 190 11.95 -4.18 -6.05
C ARG A 190 10.50 -4.13 -5.55
N TYR A 191 9.52 -4.14 -6.46
CA TYR A 191 8.11 -4.22 -6.12
C TYR A 191 7.75 -5.46 -5.27
N ARG A 192 8.32 -6.63 -5.57
CA ARG A 192 8.06 -7.86 -4.81
C ARG A 192 8.61 -7.83 -3.40
N SER A 193 9.72 -7.13 -3.19
CA SER A 193 10.38 -6.99 -1.88
C SER A 193 9.85 -5.81 -1.07
N PHE A 194 8.88 -5.05 -1.60
CA PHE A 194 8.34 -3.87 -0.92
C PHE A 194 7.42 -4.29 0.24
N PRO A 195 7.70 -3.87 1.49
CA PRO A 195 6.89 -4.27 2.63
C PRO A 195 5.49 -3.63 2.55
N ALA A 196 4.45 -4.46 2.68
CA ALA A 196 3.06 -3.99 2.72
C ALA A 196 2.78 -3.10 3.95
N GLU A 197 3.61 -3.19 4.97
CA GLU A 197 3.50 -2.49 6.25
C GLU A 197 3.69 -0.98 6.16
N LEU A 198 4.38 -0.49 5.13
CA LEU A 198 4.53 0.95 4.87
C LEU A 198 3.19 1.67 4.61
N PHE A 199 2.14 0.94 4.26
CA PHE A 199 0.82 1.48 3.95
C PHE A 199 -0.20 1.29 5.07
N GLY A 200 0.14 0.52 6.12
CA GLY A 200 -0.78 0.13 7.20
C GLY A 200 -0.76 1.02 8.44
N GLN A 201 0.20 1.94 8.57
CA GLN A 201 0.40 2.71 9.80
C GLN A 201 -0.13 4.14 9.78
N SER A 202 -0.83 4.57 8.75
CA SER A 202 -1.46 5.89 8.81
C SER A 202 -2.90 5.77 9.29
N ASP A 203 -3.10 5.67 10.60
CA ASP A 203 -4.30 6.21 11.26
C ASP A 203 -4.28 7.73 11.08
N LEU A 204 -4.59 8.16 9.84
CA LEU A 204 -4.72 9.58 9.48
C LEU A 204 -6.09 10.15 9.89
N SER A 205 -6.81 9.49 10.81
CA SER A 205 -8.08 10.02 11.33
C SER A 205 -7.91 11.21 12.28
N ASP A 206 -6.69 11.47 12.80
CA ASP A 206 -6.47 12.51 13.82
C ASP A 206 -5.52 13.66 13.40
N ARG A 207 -5.16 13.80 12.14
CA ARG A 207 -4.39 14.98 11.69
C ARG A 207 -5.33 16.07 11.17
N SER A 208 -5.80 16.89 12.10
CA SER A 208 -6.57 18.12 11.83
C SER A 208 -5.73 19.33 11.43
N ASP A 209 -4.41 19.22 11.29
CA ASP A 209 -3.55 20.33 10.90
C ASP A 209 -3.24 20.30 9.40
N ALA A 210 -3.92 21.20 8.69
CA ALA A 210 -3.87 21.36 7.23
C ALA A 210 -2.58 22.02 6.70
N SER A 211 -1.50 22.13 7.48
CA SER A 211 -0.26 22.81 7.05
C SER A 211 0.86 21.89 6.56
N ASP A 212 0.81 20.59 6.86
CA ASP A 212 1.82 19.64 6.38
C ASP A 212 1.27 18.89 5.18
N ARG A 213 1.76 19.20 3.97
CA ARG A 213 1.61 18.31 2.81
C ARG A 213 2.20 16.97 3.22
N PRO A 214 1.43 15.86 3.17
CA PRO A 214 1.99 14.56 3.48
C PRO A 214 3.18 14.32 2.55
N GLU A 215 4.30 13.92 3.12
CA GLU A 215 5.50 13.61 2.35
C GLU A 215 5.14 12.55 1.30
N LEU A 216 5.40 12.88 0.02
CA LEU A 216 5.08 11.98 -1.08
C LEU A 216 6.00 10.76 -1.01
N LEU A 217 5.42 9.58 -1.17
CA LEU A 217 6.19 8.34 -1.19
C LEU A 217 6.99 8.22 -2.49
N ASP A 218 8.31 8.26 -2.38
CA ASP A 218 9.21 8.03 -3.51
C ASP A 218 10.12 6.81 -3.30
N PRO A 219 9.56 5.62 -3.18
CA PRO A 219 10.34 4.41 -2.96
C PRO A 219 11.18 4.00 -4.17
N TYR A 220 11.02 4.66 -5.32
CA TYR A 220 11.72 4.33 -6.57
C TYR A 220 12.73 5.41 -6.99
N GLY A 221 12.82 6.52 -6.26
CA GLY A 221 13.75 7.61 -6.55
C GLY A 221 13.37 8.38 -7.81
N ILE A 222 12.07 8.58 -8.05
CA ILE A 222 11.56 9.41 -9.16
C ILE A 222 12.05 10.85 -9.04
N GLY A 223 12.19 11.32 -7.78
CA GLY A 223 12.70 12.65 -7.46
C GLY A 223 14.11 12.94 -7.97
N ASP A 224 14.96 11.93 -8.13
CA ASP A 224 16.35 12.09 -8.57
C ASP A 224 16.63 11.47 -9.95
N ALA A 225 15.67 10.71 -10.51
CA ALA A 225 15.84 10.01 -11.76
C ALA A 225 15.87 10.95 -12.98
N THR A 226 16.45 10.47 -14.09
CA THR A 226 16.33 11.13 -15.39
C THR A 226 14.89 11.02 -15.92
N PRO A 227 14.44 11.88 -16.85
CA PRO A 227 13.09 11.82 -17.41
C PRO A 227 12.74 10.44 -17.99
N GLU A 228 13.71 9.82 -18.66
CA GLU A 228 13.57 8.48 -19.24
C GLU A 228 13.36 7.42 -18.15
N VAL A 229 14.24 7.37 -17.17
CA VAL A 229 14.19 6.39 -16.08
C VAL A 229 12.92 6.57 -15.26
N ALA A 230 12.55 7.80 -14.94
CA ALA A 230 11.34 8.12 -14.19
C ALA A 230 10.07 7.66 -14.91
N ALA A 231 9.91 8.03 -16.20
CA ALA A 231 8.75 7.64 -17.00
C ALA A 231 8.64 6.12 -17.15
N ASN A 232 9.74 5.43 -17.49
CA ASN A 232 9.74 3.99 -17.63
C ASN A 232 9.49 3.24 -16.32
N THR A 233 10.00 3.76 -15.20
CA THR A 233 9.71 3.20 -13.86
C THR A 233 8.22 3.30 -13.56
N LEU A 234 7.61 4.48 -13.80
CA LEU A 234 6.18 4.68 -13.58
C LEU A 234 5.33 3.84 -14.55
N LEU A 235 5.75 3.68 -15.82
CA LEU A 235 5.14 2.73 -16.75
C LEU A 235 5.11 1.30 -16.17
N CYS A 236 6.21 0.83 -15.60
CA CYS A 236 6.25 -0.50 -14.97
C CYS A 236 5.29 -0.61 -13.79
N LEU A 237 5.18 0.43 -12.96
CA LEU A 237 4.29 0.45 -11.78
C LEU A 237 2.81 0.57 -12.17
N VAL A 238 2.48 1.39 -13.16
CA VAL A 238 1.11 1.51 -13.71
C VAL A 238 0.66 0.18 -14.29
N ASN A 239 1.49 -0.48 -15.11
CA ASN A 239 1.20 -1.82 -15.62
C ASN A 239 0.98 -2.85 -14.50
N GLN A 240 1.76 -2.76 -13.41
CA GLN A 240 1.58 -3.62 -12.23
C GLN A 240 0.23 -3.35 -11.54
N ALA A 241 -0.16 -2.09 -11.39
CA ALA A 241 -1.45 -1.72 -10.81
C ALA A 241 -2.62 -2.21 -11.67
N ILE A 242 -2.56 -2.02 -12.98
CA ILE A 242 -3.57 -2.51 -13.96
C ILE A 242 -3.69 -4.04 -13.88
N TYR A 243 -2.57 -4.76 -13.81
CA TYR A 243 -2.58 -6.22 -13.65
C TYR A 243 -3.29 -6.66 -12.36
N LEU A 244 -3.00 -6.00 -11.24
CA LEU A 244 -3.64 -6.30 -9.96
C LEU A 244 -5.15 -6.01 -10.00
N LEU A 245 -5.56 -4.89 -10.62
CA LEU A 245 -6.96 -4.56 -10.78
C LEU A 245 -7.70 -5.57 -11.68
N LYS A 246 -7.07 -6.02 -12.76
CA LYS A 246 -7.63 -7.07 -13.60
C LYS A 246 -7.90 -8.34 -12.80
N ARG A 247 -6.95 -8.79 -12.00
CA ARG A 247 -7.12 -9.95 -11.11
C ARG A 247 -8.21 -9.75 -10.05
N GLN A 248 -8.32 -8.53 -9.53
CA GLN A 248 -9.37 -8.16 -8.57
C GLN A 248 -10.76 -8.19 -9.23
N ILE A 249 -10.89 -7.65 -10.43
CA ILE A 249 -12.15 -7.67 -11.22
C ILE A 249 -12.58 -9.11 -11.50
N GLU A 250 -11.68 -9.96 -12.00
CA GLU A 250 -11.95 -11.37 -12.27
C GLU A 250 -12.44 -12.13 -11.02
N LYS A 251 -11.91 -11.78 -9.85
CA LYS A 251 -12.38 -12.33 -8.58
C LYS A 251 -13.76 -11.81 -8.22
N LEU A 252 -13.98 -10.50 -8.31
CA LEU A 252 -15.27 -9.87 -7.99
C LEU A 252 -16.41 -10.37 -8.89
N GLU A 253 -16.13 -10.61 -10.17
CA GLU A 253 -17.08 -11.19 -11.12
C GLU A 253 -17.48 -12.60 -10.71
N ARG A 254 -16.51 -13.46 -10.37
CA ARG A 254 -16.82 -14.82 -9.88
C ARG A 254 -17.63 -14.78 -8.59
N ASP A 255 -17.18 -14.01 -7.60
CA ASP A 255 -17.87 -13.88 -6.32
C ASP A 255 -19.30 -13.36 -6.50
N PHE A 256 -19.53 -12.44 -7.47
CA PHE A 256 -20.86 -11.92 -7.77
C PHE A 256 -21.79 -12.97 -8.39
N VAL A 257 -21.26 -13.80 -9.30
CA VAL A 257 -22.02 -14.87 -9.95
C VAL A 257 -22.35 -16.00 -8.95
N GLU A 258 -21.39 -16.39 -8.11
CA GLU A 258 -21.55 -17.52 -7.19
C GLU A 258 -22.38 -17.16 -5.96
N GLU A 259 -22.14 -16.00 -5.35
CA GLU A 259 -22.77 -15.61 -4.08
C GLU A 259 -24.01 -14.71 -4.26
N GLY A 260 -24.11 -14.06 -5.40
CA GLY A 260 -25.12 -13.02 -5.66
C GLY A 260 -24.82 -11.69 -4.96
N GLY A 261 -25.68 -10.71 -5.19
CA GLY A 261 -25.59 -9.39 -4.60
C GLY A 261 -26.18 -9.29 -3.18
N PHE A 262 -26.01 -8.11 -2.55
CA PHE A 262 -26.59 -7.81 -1.23
C PHE A 262 -28.10 -7.98 -1.18
N THR A 263 -28.82 -7.56 -2.21
CA THR A 263 -30.30 -7.68 -2.31
C THR A 263 -30.75 -9.15 -2.25
N GLU A 264 -30.03 -10.05 -2.90
CA GLU A 264 -30.32 -11.48 -2.89
C GLU A 264 -30.02 -12.10 -1.54
N LYS A 265 -28.90 -11.73 -0.91
CA LYS A 265 -28.54 -12.15 0.46
C LYS A 265 -29.62 -11.68 1.45
N LEU A 266 -30.08 -10.43 1.32
CA LEU A 266 -31.16 -9.87 2.15
C LEU A 266 -32.49 -10.63 1.94
N TYR A 267 -32.83 -10.92 0.72
CA TYR A 267 -34.07 -11.69 0.38
C TYR A 267 -34.01 -13.10 1.00
N ARG A 268 -32.89 -13.80 0.83
CA ARG A 268 -32.68 -15.14 1.43
C ARG A 268 -32.81 -15.08 2.96
N ALA A 269 -32.18 -14.12 3.61
CA ALA A 269 -32.23 -13.95 5.06
C ALA A 269 -33.68 -13.68 5.56
N ARG A 270 -34.43 -12.82 4.87
CA ARG A 270 -35.85 -12.52 5.18
C ARG A 270 -36.75 -13.75 5.01
N THR A 271 -36.55 -14.48 3.92
CA THR A 271 -37.34 -15.70 3.61
C THR A 271 -37.06 -16.79 4.65
N GLN A 272 -35.81 -16.99 5.04
CA GLN A 272 -35.49 -17.95 6.08
C GLN A 272 -36.06 -17.58 7.46
N ARG A 273 -36.11 -16.28 7.78
CA ARG A 273 -36.73 -15.81 9.03
C ARG A 273 -38.24 -16.05 9.07
N ARG A 274 -38.96 -15.78 7.94
CA ARG A 274 -40.40 -16.05 7.82
C ARG A 274 -40.74 -17.52 7.94
N ARG A 275 -39.90 -18.43 7.46
CA ARG A 275 -40.13 -19.89 7.56
C ARG A 275 -39.91 -20.45 8.98
N ARG A 276 -39.28 -19.69 9.87
CA ARG A 276 -39.00 -20.07 11.27
C ARG A 276 -40.01 -19.50 12.27
N GLN A 277 -40.88 -18.63 11.83
CA GLN A 277 -42.09 -18.13 12.54
C GLN A 277 -43.33 -18.94 12.16
#